data_b1de91846239a897d9559213ff3ced7d
#
_entry.id   b1de91846239a897d9559213ff3ced7d
#
_cell.length_a   1.000
_cell.length_b   1.000
_cell.length_c   1.000
_cell.angle_alpha   90.00
_cell.angle_beta   90.00
_cell.angle_gamma   90.00
#
_symmetry.space_group_name_H-M   'P 1'
#
loop_
_entity.id
_entity.type
_entity.pdbx_description
1 polymer ?
#
loop_
_entity_poly.entity_id
_entity_poly.type
_entity_poly.pdbx_seq_one_letter_code
_entity_poly.pdbx_strand_id
1 'polypeptide(L)'
;FAGAIAEAFHHHWGSDAPRLIVVEPDLAACLLRSAEAGRMVEIPVDEETLMAGLSCGVPSVLGWDILKARASGFMTVPDSLVAPAMRLMANPLGDDPAIEAGESAIAGLAGFLAAAQRADMAQSMGLDAASRVLLIGTEGATDPEVYAALLADGG
;
A
#
# COMPACT_ATOMS: atom_id res chain seq x y z
N PHE A 1 -8.87 7.03 3.27
CA PHE A 1 -9.19 5.89 2.40
C PHE A 1 -9.11 4.56 3.16
N ALA A 2 -7.93 4.12 3.65
CA ALA A 2 -7.74 2.81 4.29
C ALA A 2 -8.71 2.53 5.45
N GLY A 3 -9.00 3.54 6.31
CA GLY A 3 -9.98 3.40 7.37
C GLY A 3 -11.40 3.11 6.86
N ALA A 4 -11.81 3.74 5.75
CA ALA A 4 -13.12 3.48 5.15
C ALA A 4 -13.22 2.05 4.61
N ILE A 5 -12.16 1.53 3.99
CA ILE A 5 -12.10 0.13 3.53
C ILE A 5 -12.15 -0.83 4.73
N ALA A 6 -11.39 -0.56 5.78
CA ALA A 6 -11.39 -1.36 7.00
C ALA A 6 -12.78 -1.48 7.62
N GLU A 7 -13.49 -0.37 7.72
CA GLU A 7 -14.84 -0.34 8.28
C GLU A 7 -15.85 -1.01 7.35
N ALA A 8 -15.76 -0.81 6.04
CA ALA A 8 -16.62 -1.47 5.05
C ALA A 8 -16.45 -3.00 5.11
N PHE A 9 -15.22 -3.49 5.20
CA PHE A 9 -14.94 -4.91 5.33
C PHE A 9 -15.49 -5.49 6.63
N HIS A 10 -15.27 -4.78 7.74
CA HIS A 10 -15.82 -5.21 9.02
C HIS A 10 -17.36 -5.21 9.03
N HIS A 11 -17.98 -4.19 8.44
CA HIS A 11 -19.44 -4.12 8.33
C HIS A 11 -20.01 -5.29 7.50
N HIS A 12 -19.30 -5.68 6.43
CA HIS A 12 -19.79 -6.72 5.52
C HIS A 12 -19.52 -8.16 6.03
N TRP A 13 -18.34 -8.40 6.60
CA TRP A 13 -17.88 -9.75 6.99
C TRP A 13 -17.73 -9.97 8.50
N GLY A 14 -17.83 -8.92 9.32
CA GLY A 14 -17.67 -9.02 10.76
C GLY A 14 -16.33 -9.62 11.17
N SER A 15 -16.36 -10.72 11.91
CA SER A 15 -15.17 -11.48 12.33
C SER A 15 -14.45 -12.18 11.17
N ASP A 16 -15.13 -12.41 10.06
CA ASP A 16 -14.59 -13.10 8.90
C ASP A 16 -13.97 -12.13 7.87
N ALA A 17 -13.86 -10.85 8.23
CA ALA A 17 -13.21 -9.84 7.41
C ALA A 17 -11.76 -10.24 7.08
N PRO A 18 -11.30 -10.01 5.84
CA PRO A 18 -9.92 -10.29 5.48
C PRO A 18 -8.95 -9.46 6.34
N ARG A 19 -7.76 -10.00 6.56
CA ARG A 19 -6.68 -9.27 7.23
C ARG A 19 -6.30 -8.06 6.39
N LEU A 20 -6.31 -6.88 6.99
CA LEU A 20 -5.94 -5.63 6.33
C LEU A 20 -4.52 -5.24 6.71
N ILE A 21 -3.67 -5.11 5.72
CA ILE A 21 -2.33 -4.53 5.85
C ILE A 21 -2.33 -3.15 5.21
N VAL A 22 -1.95 -2.14 5.95
CA VAL A 22 -1.79 -0.77 5.44
C VAL A 22 -0.35 -0.59 4.98
N VAL A 23 -0.19 -0.12 3.75
CA VAL A 23 1.13 0.12 3.15
C VAL A 23 1.29 1.62 2.91
N GLU A 24 2.38 2.18 3.39
CA GLU A 24 2.74 3.61 3.25
C GLU A 24 4.11 3.76 2.57
N PRO A 25 4.41 4.92 1.97
CA PRO A 25 5.79 5.27 1.65
C PRO A 25 6.64 5.36 2.92
N ASP A 26 7.89 4.94 2.86
CA ASP A 26 8.82 5.10 4.00
C ASP A 26 9.10 6.58 4.34
N LEU A 27 9.00 7.47 3.36
CA LEU A 27 9.11 8.92 3.53
C LEU A 27 7.90 9.56 4.23
N ALA A 28 6.74 8.88 4.29
CA ALA A 28 5.50 9.42 4.86
C ALA A 28 4.74 8.38 5.71
N ALA A 29 5.43 7.71 6.62
CA ALA A 29 4.94 6.56 7.40
C ALA A 29 4.20 6.94 8.68
N CYS A 30 3.25 7.88 8.64
CA CYS A 30 2.59 8.39 9.85
C CYS A 30 1.71 7.35 10.55
N LEU A 31 1.08 6.44 9.82
CA LEU A 31 0.24 5.38 10.41
C LEU A 31 1.08 4.27 11.03
N LEU A 32 2.18 3.85 10.40
CA LEU A 32 3.12 2.91 11.00
C LEU A 32 3.70 3.47 12.31
N ARG A 33 4.16 4.73 12.31
CA ARG A 33 4.68 5.38 13.52
C ARG A 33 3.61 5.51 14.61
N SER A 34 2.37 5.74 14.22
CA SER A 34 1.24 5.75 15.16
C SER A 34 0.98 4.36 15.75
N ALA A 35 1.09 3.31 14.94
CA ALA A 35 0.92 1.92 15.40
C ALA A 35 2.03 1.51 16.37
N GLU A 36 3.29 1.83 16.07
CA GLU A 36 4.43 1.59 16.96
C GLU A 36 4.29 2.32 18.30
N ALA A 37 3.78 3.55 18.28
CA ALA A 37 3.58 4.37 19.46
C ALA A 37 2.30 4.04 20.25
N GLY A 38 1.38 3.26 19.67
CA GLY A 38 0.05 2.98 20.24
C GLY A 38 -0.86 4.22 20.32
N ARG A 39 -0.50 5.31 19.67
CA ARG A 39 -1.22 6.59 19.63
C ARG A 39 -0.96 7.31 18.32
N MET A 40 -1.81 8.24 17.98
CA MET A 40 -1.60 9.09 16.81
C MET A 40 -0.27 9.87 16.93
N VAL A 41 0.54 9.81 15.87
CA VAL A 41 1.83 10.50 15.75
C VAL A 41 1.85 11.25 14.44
N GLU A 42 2.19 12.53 14.50
CA GLU A 42 2.50 13.35 13.34
C GLU A 42 4.00 13.27 13.05
N ILE A 43 4.36 13.17 11.79
CA ILE A 43 5.76 13.17 11.34
C ILE A 43 5.99 14.31 10.35
N PRO A 44 7.18 14.92 10.32
CA PRO A 44 7.52 15.82 9.23
C PRO A 44 7.63 15.03 7.92
N VAL A 45 7.21 15.65 6.82
CA VAL A 45 7.46 15.17 5.45
C VAL A 45 8.42 16.16 4.82
N ASP A 46 9.72 15.91 5.00
CA ASP A 46 10.78 16.80 4.53
C ASP A 46 11.09 16.54 3.04
N GLU A 47 10.76 15.38 2.53
CA GLU A 47 10.93 14.95 1.15
C GLU A 47 9.64 14.29 0.66
N GLU A 48 9.17 14.71 -0.52
CA GLU A 48 7.99 14.09 -1.13
C GLU A 48 8.33 12.74 -1.75
N THR A 49 7.48 11.77 -1.50
CA THR A 49 7.55 10.46 -2.16
C THR A 49 7.01 10.54 -3.59
N LEU A 50 7.47 9.64 -4.48
CA LEU A 50 6.86 9.43 -5.79
C LEU A 50 5.37 9.09 -5.68
N MET A 51 4.96 8.42 -4.60
CA MET A 51 3.56 8.12 -4.29
C MET A 51 2.86 9.37 -3.72
N ALA A 52 2.75 10.43 -4.52
CA ALA A 52 2.33 11.77 -4.09
C ALA A 52 0.97 11.77 -3.35
N GLY A 53 0.02 10.95 -3.78
CA GLY A 53 -1.27 10.78 -3.10
C GLY A 53 -1.18 10.16 -1.70
N LEU A 54 -0.01 9.61 -1.34
CA LEU A 54 0.29 9.04 -0.02
C LEU A 54 1.26 9.88 0.80
N SER A 55 1.73 11.02 0.27
CA SER A 55 2.67 11.94 0.94
C SER A 55 1.96 12.69 2.08
N CYS A 56 1.71 12.02 3.19
CA CYS A 56 0.93 12.54 4.31
C CYS A 56 1.62 12.26 5.66
N GLY A 57 2.00 13.32 6.37
CA GLY A 57 2.64 13.23 7.69
C GLY A 57 1.66 13.25 8.86
N VAL A 58 0.37 13.56 8.62
CA VAL A 58 -0.63 13.72 9.68
C VAL A 58 -1.76 12.71 9.51
N PRO A 59 -1.94 11.76 10.43
CA PRO A 59 -3.03 10.81 10.37
C PRO A 59 -4.39 11.52 10.52
N SER A 60 -5.39 11.07 9.77
CA SER A 60 -6.79 11.44 10.05
C SER A 60 -7.22 10.84 11.39
N VAL A 61 -7.78 11.65 12.29
CA VAL A 61 -8.25 11.19 13.62
C VAL A 61 -9.24 10.03 13.47
N LEU A 62 -10.28 10.21 12.65
CA LEU A 62 -11.27 9.17 12.40
C LEU A 62 -10.64 7.94 11.72
N GLY A 63 -9.76 8.17 10.74
CA GLY A 63 -9.06 7.08 10.05
C GLY A 63 -8.19 6.26 11.00
N TRP A 64 -7.46 6.92 11.89
CA TRP A 64 -6.64 6.25 12.89
C TRP A 64 -7.48 5.46 13.90
N ASP A 65 -8.56 6.03 14.40
CA ASP A 65 -9.45 5.35 15.36
C ASP A 65 -10.03 4.04 14.80
N ILE A 66 -10.32 4.02 13.50
CA ILE A 66 -10.76 2.80 12.81
C ILE A 66 -9.57 1.85 12.61
N LEU A 67 -8.46 2.32 12.06
CA LEU A 67 -7.33 1.48 11.69
C LEU A 67 -6.66 0.82 12.89
N LYS A 68 -6.50 1.52 14.02
CA LYS A 68 -5.93 0.93 15.24
C LYS A 68 -6.75 -0.25 15.79
N ALA A 69 -8.05 -0.31 15.44
CA ALA A 69 -8.95 -1.38 15.87
C ALA A 69 -9.11 -2.49 14.81
N ARG A 70 -8.89 -2.18 13.53
CA ARG A 70 -9.25 -3.06 12.41
C ARG A 70 -8.06 -3.53 11.58
N ALA A 71 -6.98 -2.76 11.48
CA ALA A 71 -5.83 -3.17 10.70
C ALA A 71 -5.08 -4.31 11.40
N SER A 72 -4.67 -5.29 10.60
CA SER A 72 -3.86 -6.43 11.06
C SER A 72 -2.37 -6.11 11.06
N GLY A 73 -1.95 -5.08 10.34
CA GLY A 73 -0.56 -4.64 10.29
C GLY A 73 -0.37 -3.37 9.48
N PHE A 74 0.81 -2.80 9.65
CA PHE A 74 1.28 -1.62 8.94
C PHE A 74 2.69 -1.90 8.42
N MET A 75 3.00 -1.44 7.22
CA MET A 75 4.34 -1.57 6.64
C MET A 75 4.66 -0.39 5.75
N THR A 76 5.93 -0.24 5.41
CA THR A 76 6.38 0.77 4.46
C THR A 76 7.06 0.15 3.25
N VAL A 77 7.08 0.90 2.16
CA VAL A 77 7.81 0.59 0.94
C VAL A 77 8.60 1.82 0.48
N PRO A 78 9.83 1.65 -0.03
CA PRO A 78 10.58 2.74 -0.62
C PRO A 78 10.11 3.03 -2.05
N ASP A 79 10.32 4.25 -2.50
CA ASP A 79 10.00 4.70 -3.86
C ASP A 79 10.67 3.86 -4.97
N SER A 80 11.81 3.24 -4.67
CA SER A 80 12.51 2.36 -5.60
C SER A 80 11.70 1.14 -6.05
N LEU A 81 10.64 0.78 -5.34
CA LEU A 81 9.73 -0.31 -5.72
C LEU A 81 8.56 0.15 -6.59
N VAL A 82 8.33 1.46 -6.73
CA VAL A 82 7.19 2.01 -7.47
C VAL A 82 7.28 1.65 -8.96
N ALA A 83 8.32 2.08 -9.64
CA ALA A 83 8.46 1.85 -11.09
C ALA A 83 8.49 0.36 -11.48
N PRO A 84 9.21 -0.54 -10.77
CA PRO A 84 9.12 -1.98 -11.04
C PRO A 84 7.71 -2.55 -10.90
N ALA A 85 6.96 -2.14 -9.87
CA ALA A 85 5.60 -2.60 -9.65
C ALA A 85 4.61 -2.04 -10.70
N MET A 86 4.76 -0.77 -11.12
CA MET A 86 3.99 -0.18 -12.22
C MET A 86 4.22 -0.93 -13.54
N ARG A 87 5.49 -1.24 -13.85
CA ARG A 87 5.83 -2.01 -15.07
C ARG A 87 5.23 -3.41 -15.05
N LEU A 88 5.18 -4.07 -13.90
CA LEU A 88 4.55 -5.38 -13.77
C LEU A 88 3.03 -5.31 -14.05
N MET A 89 2.36 -4.25 -13.62
CA MET A 89 0.93 -4.04 -13.91
C MET A 89 0.68 -3.68 -15.37
N ALA A 90 1.53 -2.83 -15.95
CA ALA A 90 1.42 -2.44 -17.36
C ALA A 90 1.81 -3.56 -18.34
N ASN A 91 2.74 -4.45 -17.94
CA ASN A 91 3.22 -5.57 -18.74
C ASN A 91 3.15 -6.85 -17.90
N PRO A 92 1.94 -7.39 -17.69
CA PRO A 92 1.73 -8.53 -16.82
C PRO A 92 2.39 -9.81 -17.35
N LEU A 93 2.58 -10.76 -16.43
CA LEU A 93 3.08 -12.09 -16.79
C LEU A 93 1.92 -12.97 -17.30
N GLY A 94 2.20 -13.76 -18.35
CA GLY A 94 1.21 -14.69 -18.90
C GLY A 94 0.05 -13.97 -19.60
N ASP A 95 -1.17 -14.47 -19.37
CA ASP A 95 -2.39 -13.99 -20.05
C ASP A 95 -3.20 -12.97 -19.21
N ASP A 96 -2.63 -12.46 -18.12
CA ASP A 96 -3.29 -11.45 -17.31
C ASP A 96 -3.49 -10.14 -18.09
N PRO A 97 -4.60 -9.43 -17.88
CA PRO A 97 -4.82 -8.14 -18.53
C PRO A 97 -3.86 -7.08 -17.97
N ALA A 98 -3.35 -6.21 -18.84
CA ALA A 98 -2.62 -5.03 -18.41
C ALA A 98 -3.54 -4.08 -17.62
N ILE A 99 -3.00 -3.51 -16.55
CA ILE A 99 -3.71 -2.56 -15.70
C ILE A 99 -2.90 -1.27 -15.61
N GLU A 100 -3.53 -0.14 -15.96
CA GLU A 100 -2.98 1.18 -15.72
C GLU A 100 -3.18 1.52 -14.23
N ALA A 101 -2.07 1.62 -13.51
CA ALA A 101 -2.06 1.97 -12.09
C ALA A 101 -0.97 3.01 -11.84
N GLY A 102 -1.36 4.15 -11.28
CA GLY A 102 -0.45 5.24 -10.94
C GLY A 102 0.41 4.96 -9.71
N GLU A 103 1.29 5.89 -9.40
CA GLU A 103 2.35 5.75 -8.41
C GLU A 103 1.82 5.43 -7.02
N SER A 104 0.74 6.10 -6.60
CA SER A 104 0.15 5.86 -5.28
C SER A 104 -0.70 4.58 -5.23
N ALA A 105 -1.29 4.19 -6.36
CA ALA A 105 -2.10 2.95 -6.43
C ALA A 105 -1.26 1.69 -6.26
N ILE A 106 0.04 1.77 -6.56
CA ILE A 106 0.94 0.61 -6.62
C ILE A 106 1.49 0.19 -5.25
N ALA A 107 1.37 1.03 -4.21
CA ALA A 107 1.94 0.77 -2.89
C ALA A 107 1.56 -0.61 -2.34
N GLY A 108 0.30 -1.00 -2.46
CA GLY A 108 -0.19 -2.31 -2.01
C GLY A 108 0.50 -3.47 -2.72
N LEU A 109 0.71 -3.39 -4.04
CA LEU A 109 1.43 -4.42 -4.79
C LEU A 109 2.90 -4.46 -4.41
N ALA A 110 3.56 -3.30 -4.31
CA ALA A 110 4.96 -3.22 -3.89
C ALA A 110 5.17 -3.84 -2.51
N GLY A 111 4.28 -3.54 -1.56
CA GLY A 111 4.30 -4.14 -0.22
C GLY A 111 4.09 -5.65 -0.24
N PHE A 112 3.12 -6.14 -1.01
CA PHE A 112 2.87 -7.57 -1.15
C PHE A 112 4.08 -8.31 -1.73
N LEU A 113 4.67 -7.79 -2.82
CA LEU A 113 5.84 -8.42 -3.45
C LEU A 113 7.05 -8.42 -2.53
N ALA A 114 7.30 -7.33 -1.80
CA ALA A 114 8.37 -7.27 -0.81
C ALA A 114 8.17 -8.26 0.33
N ALA A 115 6.93 -8.37 0.85
CA ALA A 115 6.60 -9.32 1.91
C ALA A 115 6.69 -10.78 1.45
N ALA A 116 6.23 -11.10 0.24
CA ALA A 116 6.26 -12.45 -0.30
C ALA A 116 7.70 -12.99 -0.52
N GLN A 117 8.66 -12.10 -0.75
CA GLN A 117 10.08 -12.47 -0.91
C GLN A 117 10.82 -12.68 0.42
N ARG A 118 10.20 -12.35 1.55
CA ARG A 118 10.78 -12.46 2.88
C ARG A 118 10.00 -13.44 3.75
N ALA A 119 10.62 -14.56 4.09
CA ALA A 119 9.96 -15.63 4.86
C ALA A 119 9.42 -15.14 6.22
N ASP A 120 10.14 -14.25 6.91
CA ASP A 120 9.74 -13.66 8.19
C ASP A 120 8.47 -12.79 8.04
N MET A 121 8.41 -11.97 7.00
CA MET A 121 7.24 -11.13 6.71
C MET A 121 6.05 -11.96 6.22
N ALA A 122 6.28 -12.87 5.27
CA ALA A 122 5.25 -13.76 4.78
C ALA A 122 4.59 -14.54 5.93
N GLN A 123 5.39 -15.09 6.84
CA GLN A 123 4.91 -15.79 8.03
C GLN A 123 4.09 -14.88 8.95
N SER A 124 4.58 -13.66 9.24
CA SER A 124 3.88 -12.72 10.12
C SER A 124 2.53 -12.27 9.54
N MET A 125 2.46 -12.15 8.22
CA MET A 125 1.24 -11.80 7.49
C MET A 125 0.33 -13.01 7.22
N GLY A 126 0.79 -14.24 7.51
CA GLY A 126 0.05 -15.47 7.22
C GLY A 126 -0.08 -15.73 5.72
N LEU A 127 0.92 -15.32 4.93
CA LEU A 127 0.96 -15.56 3.49
C LEU A 127 1.52 -16.95 3.20
N ASP A 128 0.83 -17.69 2.35
CA ASP A 128 1.22 -19.00 1.83
C ASP A 128 0.80 -19.16 0.36
N ALA A 129 1.06 -20.31 -0.22
CA ALA A 129 0.72 -20.60 -1.63
C ALA A 129 -0.79 -20.65 -1.92
N ALA A 130 -1.64 -20.77 -0.90
CA ALA A 130 -3.10 -20.75 -1.02
C ALA A 130 -3.71 -19.37 -0.72
N SER A 131 -2.90 -18.40 -0.31
CA SER A 131 -3.38 -17.08 0.03
C SER A 131 -3.99 -16.35 -1.17
N ARG A 132 -5.12 -15.71 -0.94
CA ARG A 132 -5.78 -14.82 -1.90
C ARG A 132 -5.59 -13.38 -1.41
N VAL A 133 -4.97 -12.55 -2.24
CA VAL A 133 -4.65 -11.17 -1.89
C VAL A 133 -5.52 -10.23 -2.74
N LEU A 134 -6.21 -9.31 -2.08
CA LEU A 134 -6.93 -8.22 -2.72
C LEU A 134 -6.08 -6.95 -2.59
N LEU A 135 -5.76 -6.34 -3.71
CA LEU A 135 -5.10 -5.04 -3.79
C LEU A 135 -6.12 -4.00 -4.25
N ILE A 136 -6.12 -2.84 -3.62
CA ILE A 136 -7.07 -1.77 -3.92
C ILE A 136 -6.26 -0.55 -4.36
N GLY A 137 -6.23 -0.31 -5.68
CA GLY A 137 -5.66 0.88 -6.30
C GLY A 137 -6.77 1.82 -6.75
N THR A 138 -6.61 3.12 -6.54
CA THR A 138 -7.61 4.14 -6.87
C THR A 138 -7.06 5.29 -7.70
N GLU A 139 -5.87 5.11 -8.25
CA GLU A 139 -5.19 6.10 -9.09
C GLU A 139 -4.80 5.45 -10.42
N GLY A 140 -5.07 6.13 -11.52
CA GLY A 140 -4.57 5.82 -12.86
C GLY A 140 -3.38 6.69 -13.22
N ALA A 141 -3.07 6.83 -14.52
CA ALA A 141 -2.03 7.74 -15.03
C ALA A 141 -2.49 9.20 -14.93
N THR A 142 -2.57 9.75 -13.72
CA THR A 142 -3.00 11.14 -13.48
C THR A 142 -2.02 12.16 -14.04
N ASP A 143 -0.72 11.82 -14.09
CA ASP A 143 0.33 12.51 -14.84
C ASP A 143 0.89 11.56 -15.92
N PRO A 144 0.43 11.65 -17.17
CA PRO A 144 0.84 10.74 -18.24
C PRO A 144 2.33 10.83 -18.59
N GLU A 145 2.98 11.97 -18.36
CA GLU A 145 4.42 12.16 -18.64
C GLU A 145 5.25 11.42 -17.58
N VAL A 146 4.93 11.60 -16.31
CA VAL A 146 5.55 10.88 -15.19
C VAL A 146 5.31 9.38 -15.33
N TYR A 147 4.07 8.98 -15.61
CA TYR A 147 3.72 7.57 -15.83
C TYR A 147 4.56 6.94 -16.93
N ALA A 148 4.65 7.59 -18.10
CA ALA A 148 5.45 7.09 -19.22
C ALA A 148 6.94 7.00 -18.89
N ALA A 149 7.49 7.99 -18.18
CA ALA A 149 8.88 7.99 -17.74
C ALA A 149 9.20 6.81 -16.80
N LEU A 150 8.35 6.56 -15.81
CA LEU A 150 8.50 5.45 -14.86
C LEU A 150 8.41 4.07 -15.54
N LEU A 151 7.62 3.95 -16.60
CA LEU A 151 7.56 2.72 -17.38
C LEU A 151 8.81 2.53 -18.26
N ALA A 152 9.42 3.61 -18.77
CA ALA A 152 10.55 3.56 -19.67
C ALA A 152 11.89 3.24 -18.99
N ASP A 153 12.07 3.61 -17.71
CA ASP A 153 13.33 3.51 -16.95
C ASP A 153 13.74 2.07 -16.58
N GLY A 154 13.33 1.07 -17.33
CA GLY A 154 13.59 -0.36 -17.09
C GLY A 154 14.56 -1.05 -18.05
N GLY A 155 15.36 -0.29 -18.80
CA GLY A 155 16.35 -0.80 -19.76
C GLY A 155 17.75 -0.90 -19.20
#